data_80891f34ec11254b8c1cab676797a1c2
#
_entry.id   80891f34ec11254b8c1cab676797a1c2
#
_cell.length_a   1.000
_cell.length_b   1.000
_cell.length_c   1.000
_cell.angle_alpha   90.00
_cell.angle_beta   90.00
_cell.angle_gamma   90.00
#
_symmetry.space_group_name_H-M   'P 1'
#
loop_
_entity.id
_entity.type
_entity.pdbx_description
1 polymer ?
#
loop_
_entity_poly.entity_id
_entity_poly.type
_entity_poly.pdbx_seq_one_letter_code
_entity_poly.pdbx_strand_id
1 'polypeptide(L)'
;MGLYKFLFAILPVVLAADLYVAPAGSDSAAGTLAAPLKSIQVAVDKAVAGDTIYLRAGTYSPTTNIKITKSGTSAKPYTLTAYNDEAVTIDGEALPGTPGALDSSLANADRGVIHIEGANYWKFYKLTIINGPYGVYLRDGSNNYFERIVTHDNYETGFQMQGTLSNNQVIYLDSYRNRDPRKNGESADGFACKEGSGTGNILKGARLWENVDDGLDLWEFKSPVTIMDTISWGNGVNRWGFTDFQGDGNGFKLGGGDAADVGSANHVITNSIAFNNVAKGFTDNKQPGNFQFTRNTAYNNGAVGFQTITTKSTLKSNIAAANSATTAKSGQTSLVSGTTSSGNSWDGSATWSASSFKSVDVSLVKGARQANGKIVASNFLIPTSGEAIGATTTWS
;
A
#
# COMPACT_ATOMS: atom_id res chain seq x y z
N MET A 1 -24.04 10.91 64.52
CA MET A 1 -22.82 11.12 63.66
C MET A 1 -22.58 9.84 62.93
N GLY A 2 -23.06 9.75 61.69
CA GLY A 2 -22.89 8.55 60.85
C GLY A 2 -21.57 8.59 60.10
N LEU A 3 -20.72 7.60 60.30
CA LEU A 3 -19.47 7.41 59.56
C LEU A 3 -19.78 6.81 58.19
N TYR A 4 -19.69 7.61 57.14
CA TYR A 4 -19.71 7.08 55.77
C TYR A 4 -18.33 6.45 55.46
N LYS A 5 -18.28 5.11 55.35
CA LYS A 5 -17.11 4.40 54.80
C LYS A 5 -17.13 4.54 53.28
N PHE A 6 -16.22 5.33 52.73
CA PHE A 6 -15.94 5.33 51.30
C PHE A 6 -15.18 4.05 50.95
N LEU A 7 -15.82 3.16 50.19
CA LEU A 7 -15.19 2.01 49.58
C LEU A 7 -14.50 2.50 48.32
N PHE A 8 -13.17 2.66 48.32
CA PHE A 8 -12.39 2.86 47.10
C PHE A 8 -12.30 1.51 46.38
N ALA A 9 -13.01 1.36 45.27
CA ALA A 9 -12.79 0.25 44.37
C ALA A 9 -11.44 0.48 43.67
N ILE A 10 -10.42 -0.28 44.06
CA ILE A 10 -9.16 -0.35 43.31
C ILE A 10 -9.45 -1.16 42.04
N LEU A 11 -9.67 -0.45 40.94
CA LEU A 11 -9.70 -1.10 39.61
C LEU A 11 -8.32 -1.71 39.37
N PRO A 12 -8.22 -3.00 39.02
CA PRO A 12 -6.94 -3.60 38.68
C PRO A 12 -6.35 -2.86 37.47
N VAL A 13 -5.16 -2.31 37.63
CA VAL A 13 -4.36 -1.80 36.51
C VAL A 13 -3.91 -3.02 35.71
N VAL A 14 -4.58 -3.30 34.60
CA VAL A 14 -4.09 -4.30 33.65
C VAL A 14 -2.85 -3.70 32.99
N LEU A 15 -1.69 -4.23 33.33
CA LEU A 15 -0.43 -3.91 32.67
C LEU A 15 -0.45 -4.52 31.26
N ALA A 16 0.15 -3.82 30.30
CA ALA A 16 0.34 -4.36 28.95
C ALA A 16 1.15 -5.67 29.05
N ALA A 17 0.71 -6.68 28.31
CA ALA A 17 1.34 -7.99 28.28
C ALA A 17 1.97 -8.26 26.91
N ASP A 18 3.01 -9.08 26.91
CA ASP A 18 3.59 -9.64 25.71
C ASP A 18 2.99 -11.03 25.47
N LEU A 19 2.34 -11.21 24.32
CA LEU A 19 1.83 -12.50 23.86
C LEU A 19 2.72 -13.04 22.76
N TYR A 20 3.12 -14.29 22.85
CA TYR A 20 3.98 -14.95 21.88
C TYR A 20 3.21 -16.03 21.12
N VAL A 21 3.38 -16.03 19.80
CA VAL A 21 2.79 -17.02 18.88
C VAL A 21 3.92 -17.69 18.11
N ALA A 22 3.85 -19.01 17.96
CA ALA A 22 4.81 -19.79 17.17
C ALA A 22 4.10 -20.89 16.39
N PRO A 23 4.53 -21.28 15.17
CA PRO A 23 3.91 -22.36 14.40
C PRO A 23 3.83 -23.68 15.15
N ALA A 24 4.83 -23.95 16.01
CA ALA A 24 4.89 -25.15 16.87
C ALA A 24 4.26 -24.95 18.26
N GLY A 25 3.56 -23.83 18.48
CA GLY A 25 2.90 -23.51 19.76
C GLY A 25 1.62 -24.31 20.00
N SER A 26 0.91 -23.97 21.07
CA SER A 26 -0.39 -24.55 21.42
C SER A 26 -1.36 -23.49 21.89
N ASP A 27 -2.60 -23.51 21.39
CA ASP A 27 -3.62 -22.53 21.78
C ASP A 27 -4.13 -22.69 23.22
N SER A 28 -3.80 -23.82 23.87
CA SER A 28 -3.99 -24.02 25.29
C SER A 28 -2.82 -23.50 26.15
N ALA A 29 -1.71 -23.04 25.53
CA ALA A 29 -0.56 -22.51 26.22
C ALA A 29 -0.84 -21.11 26.81
N ALA A 30 0.06 -20.68 27.71
CA ALA A 30 -0.06 -19.39 28.38
C ALA A 30 0.19 -18.17 27.49
N GLY A 31 0.81 -18.37 26.31
CA GLY A 31 1.19 -17.28 25.40
C GLY A 31 2.48 -16.58 25.80
N THR A 32 3.30 -17.17 26.66
CA THR A 32 4.63 -16.66 27.00
C THR A 32 5.66 -17.08 25.97
N LEU A 33 6.85 -16.48 25.99
CA LEU A 33 7.97 -16.86 25.10
C LEU A 33 8.33 -18.35 25.22
N ALA A 34 8.28 -18.91 26.44
CA ALA A 34 8.58 -20.34 26.70
C ALA A 34 7.40 -21.28 26.38
N ALA A 35 6.18 -20.77 26.35
CA ALA A 35 4.97 -21.53 26.08
C ALA A 35 4.05 -20.72 25.12
N PRO A 36 4.42 -20.55 23.84
CA PRO A 36 3.73 -19.70 22.89
C PRO A 36 2.38 -20.30 22.45
N LEU A 37 1.45 -19.43 22.06
CA LEU A 37 0.23 -19.81 21.36
C LEU A 37 0.58 -20.34 19.95
N LYS A 38 -0.35 -21.04 19.32
CA LYS A 38 -0.20 -21.53 17.95
C LYS A 38 -0.81 -20.56 16.93
N SER A 39 -2.03 -20.11 17.21
CA SER A 39 -2.84 -19.33 16.28
C SER A 39 -2.74 -17.84 16.56
N ILE A 40 -2.52 -17.05 15.51
CA ILE A 40 -2.50 -15.58 15.60
C ILE A 40 -3.88 -15.08 16.06
N GLN A 41 -4.98 -15.67 15.56
CA GLN A 41 -6.33 -15.27 15.97
C GLN A 41 -6.55 -15.42 17.48
N VAL A 42 -6.09 -16.52 18.08
CA VAL A 42 -6.21 -16.74 19.52
C VAL A 42 -5.45 -15.67 20.32
N ALA A 43 -4.27 -15.24 19.84
CA ALA A 43 -3.55 -14.14 20.45
C ALA A 43 -4.30 -12.80 20.31
N VAL A 44 -4.85 -12.51 19.13
CA VAL A 44 -5.69 -11.32 18.88
C VAL A 44 -6.89 -11.33 19.81
N ASP A 45 -7.56 -12.46 20.01
CA ASP A 45 -8.75 -12.56 20.87
C ASP A 45 -8.41 -12.36 22.35
N LYS A 46 -7.24 -12.85 22.80
CA LYS A 46 -6.77 -12.70 24.18
C LYS A 46 -6.23 -11.30 24.50
N ALA A 47 -5.63 -10.63 23.50
CA ALA A 47 -5.00 -9.34 23.72
C ALA A 47 -5.97 -8.27 24.22
N VAL A 48 -5.47 -7.40 25.09
CA VAL A 48 -6.15 -6.18 25.56
C VAL A 48 -5.38 -4.94 25.10
N ALA A 49 -6.01 -3.78 25.12
CA ALA A 49 -5.42 -2.54 24.63
C ALA A 49 -4.10 -2.20 25.36
N GLY A 50 -3.04 -2.07 24.57
CA GLY A 50 -1.67 -1.86 25.01
C GLY A 50 -0.76 -3.09 24.85
N ASP A 51 -1.32 -4.27 24.59
CA ASP A 51 -0.54 -5.50 24.45
C ASP A 51 0.22 -5.56 23.12
N THR A 52 1.32 -6.32 23.14
CA THR A 52 2.10 -6.67 21.95
C THR A 52 2.00 -8.19 21.70
N ILE A 53 1.63 -8.53 20.47
CA ILE A 53 1.62 -9.90 19.96
C ILE A 53 2.88 -10.10 19.13
N TYR A 54 3.79 -10.95 19.59
CA TYR A 54 5.03 -11.31 18.93
C TYR A 54 4.88 -12.63 18.18
N LEU A 55 5.13 -12.59 16.87
CA LEU A 55 5.18 -13.78 16.03
C LEU A 55 6.62 -14.28 15.92
N ARG A 56 6.85 -15.54 16.28
CA ARG A 56 8.14 -16.22 16.13
C ARG A 56 8.33 -16.64 14.66
N ALA A 57 9.58 -16.87 14.27
CA ALA A 57 9.95 -17.31 12.93
C ALA A 57 9.13 -18.49 12.43
N GLY A 58 8.76 -18.46 11.14
CA GLY A 58 8.12 -19.56 10.44
C GLY A 58 6.89 -19.13 9.63
N THR A 59 6.22 -20.13 9.07
CA THR A 59 5.01 -19.95 8.25
C THR A 59 3.77 -20.31 9.07
N TYR A 60 2.82 -19.40 9.08
CA TYR A 60 1.51 -19.55 9.67
C TYR A 60 0.49 -19.72 8.54
N SER A 61 -0.25 -20.82 8.53
CA SER A 61 -1.25 -21.14 7.50
C SER A 61 -2.65 -21.19 8.12
N PRO A 62 -3.29 -20.03 8.35
CA PRO A 62 -4.62 -19.98 8.91
C PRO A 62 -5.66 -20.54 7.92
N THR A 63 -6.68 -21.22 8.44
CA THR A 63 -7.82 -21.72 7.65
C THR A 63 -9.02 -20.79 7.67
N THR A 64 -8.94 -19.72 8.45
CA THR A 64 -9.85 -18.57 8.46
C THR A 64 -9.00 -17.30 8.54
N ASN A 65 -9.47 -16.21 7.97
CA ASN A 65 -8.74 -14.95 8.06
C ASN A 65 -8.55 -14.49 9.51
N ILE A 66 -7.46 -13.76 9.75
CA ILE A 66 -7.17 -13.14 11.05
C ILE A 66 -8.04 -11.90 11.17
N LYS A 67 -9.13 -12.00 11.94
CA LYS A 67 -10.11 -10.93 12.13
C LYS A 67 -9.73 -10.02 13.29
N ILE A 68 -9.68 -8.71 13.02
CA ILE A 68 -9.36 -7.67 13.98
C ILE A 68 -10.50 -6.64 13.98
N THR A 69 -11.28 -6.64 15.06
CA THR A 69 -12.42 -5.73 15.25
C THR A 69 -12.30 -4.89 16.53
N LYS A 70 -11.31 -5.19 17.38
CA LYS A 70 -11.06 -4.45 18.61
C LYS A 70 -10.27 -3.18 18.34
N SER A 71 -10.59 -2.10 19.00
CA SER A 71 -9.83 -0.85 18.94
C SER A 71 -8.99 -0.64 20.20
N GLY A 72 -7.75 -0.19 19.99
CA GLY A 72 -6.93 0.39 21.04
C GLY A 72 -7.26 1.86 21.27
N THR A 73 -6.32 2.56 21.85
CA THR A 73 -6.34 4.02 21.98
C THR A 73 -4.98 4.60 21.62
N SER A 74 -4.87 5.89 21.44
CA SER A 74 -3.57 6.54 21.18
C SER A 74 -2.53 6.27 22.27
N ALA A 75 -2.96 6.14 23.55
CA ALA A 75 -2.09 5.83 24.67
C ALA A 75 -1.84 4.32 24.85
N LYS A 76 -2.73 3.45 24.34
CA LYS A 76 -2.67 2.00 24.45
C LYS A 76 -3.02 1.34 23.12
N PRO A 77 -2.18 1.48 22.08
CA PRO A 77 -2.39 0.76 20.83
C PRO A 77 -2.12 -0.73 21.01
N TYR A 78 -2.72 -1.56 20.15
CA TYR A 78 -2.30 -2.93 19.98
C TYR A 78 -1.09 -2.99 19.04
N THR A 79 -0.24 -3.98 19.22
CA THR A 79 0.88 -4.23 18.31
C THR A 79 0.90 -5.70 17.87
N LEU A 80 1.05 -5.93 16.57
CA LEU A 80 1.32 -7.26 15.98
C LEU A 80 2.64 -7.16 15.21
N THR A 81 3.66 -7.92 15.61
CA THR A 81 5.00 -7.78 15.07
C THR A 81 5.78 -9.09 15.03
N ALA A 82 6.73 -9.21 14.12
CA ALA A 82 7.75 -10.24 14.19
C ALA A 82 8.62 -10.04 15.45
N TYR A 83 8.95 -11.12 16.13
CA TYR A 83 9.85 -11.08 17.29
C TYR A 83 11.31 -10.95 16.84
N ASN A 84 12.03 -9.97 17.37
CA ASN A 84 13.47 -9.75 17.11
C ASN A 84 13.87 -9.80 15.62
N ASP A 85 13.03 -9.25 14.73
CA ASP A 85 13.23 -9.28 13.27
C ASP A 85 13.30 -10.68 12.66
N GLU A 86 12.74 -11.68 13.34
CA GLU A 86 12.59 -13.04 12.82
C GLU A 86 11.72 -13.04 11.55
N ALA A 87 12.03 -13.95 10.61
CA ALA A 87 11.27 -14.07 9.37
C ALA A 87 9.90 -14.70 9.63
N VAL A 88 8.83 -13.92 9.44
CA VAL A 88 7.44 -14.34 9.63
C VAL A 88 6.71 -14.30 8.31
N THR A 89 6.09 -15.42 7.91
CA THR A 89 5.20 -15.51 6.75
C THR A 89 3.83 -15.97 7.20
N ILE A 90 2.79 -15.26 6.73
CA ILE A 90 1.38 -15.65 6.91
C ILE A 90 0.87 -16.05 5.53
N ASP A 91 0.61 -17.33 5.34
CA ASP A 91 0.22 -17.91 4.07
C ASP A 91 -1.29 -18.18 4.04
N GLY A 92 -1.99 -17.45 3.20
CA GLY A 92 -3.44 -17.49 3.06
C GLY A 92 -3.97 -18.55 2.10
N GLU A 93 -3.13 -19.44 1.54
CA GLU A 93 -3.56 -20.43 0.54
C GLU A 93 -4.69 -21.36 1.03
N ALA A 94 -4.77 -21.60 2.35
CA ALA A 94 -5.82 -22.42 2.94
C ALA A 94 -7.11 -21.66 3.28
N LEU A 95 -7.20 -20.36 2.97
CA LEU A 95 -8.39 -19.57 3.25
C LEU A 95 -9.54 -19.92 2.28
N PRO A 96 -10.80 -19.84 2.72
CA PRO A 96 -11.96 -20.08 1.87
C PRO A 96 -11.97 -19.18 0.61
N GLY A 97 -12.32 -19.76 -0.53
CA GLY A 97 -12.41 -19.04 -1.79
C GLY A 97 -11.05 -18.62 -2.39
N THR A 98 -9.98 -19.29 -2.03
CA THR A 98 -8.62 -19.07 -2.54
C THR A 98 -8.17 -20.32 -3.33
N PRO A 99 -7.78 -20.20 -4.61
CA PRO A 99 -7.63 -18.97 -5.43
C PRO A 99 -8.94 -18.32 -5.93
N GLY A 100 -10.06 -18.94 -5.82
CA GLY A 100 -11.33 -18.46 -6.37
C GLY A 100 -11.49 -18.67 -7.89
N ALA A 101 -12.65 -19.19 -8.30
CA ALA A 101 -12.97 -19.37 -9.70
C ALA A 101 -13.31 -18.04 -10.39
N LEU A 102 -13.17 -17.98 -11.71
CA LEU A 102 -13.60 -16.85 -12.53
C LEU A 102 -15.06 -16.49 -12.21
N ASP A 103 -15.37 -15.21 -12.14
CA ASP A 103 -16.67 -14.62 -11.80
C ASP A 103 -17.23 -15.01 -10.42
N SER A 104 -16.45 -15.69 -9.58
CA SER A 104 -16.87 -15.98 -8.23
C SER A 104 -16.85 -14.73 -7.34
N SER A 105 -17.87 -14.57 -6.50
CA SER A 105 -17.91 -13.49 -5.51
C SER A 105 -17.05 -13.81 -4.30
N LEU A 106 -16.58 -12.77 -3.61
CA LEU A 106 -15.90 -12.84 -2.33
C LEU A 106 -16.58 -11.89 -1.35
N ALA A 107 -17.20 -12.43 -0.30
CA ALA A 107 -17.86 -11.63 0.72
C ALA A 107 -16.85 -10.72 1.43
N ASN A 108 -17.26 -9.53 1.85
CA ASN A 108 -16.37 -8.60 2.55
C ASN A 108 -15.69 -9.24 3.76
N ALA A 109 -16.42 -10.06 4.52
CA ALA A 109 -15.91 -10.73 5.70
C ALA A 109 -14.78 -11.75 5.44
N ASP A 110 -14.63 -12.18 4.19
CA ASP A 110 -13.64 -13.18 3.77
C ASP A 110 -12.43 -12.55 3.06
N ARG A 111 -12.42 -11.21 2.88
CA ARG A 111 -11.32 -10.47 2.27
C ARG A 111 -10.15 -10.34 3.25
N GLY A 112 -8.95 -10.53 2.75
CA GLY A 112 -7.69 -10.37 3.49
C GLY A 112 -7.28 -11.57 4.34
N VAL A 113 -6.00 -11.91 4.28
CA VAL A 113 -5.38 -12.82 5.26
C VAL A 113 -5.44 -12.15 6.65
N ILE A 114 -5.10 -10.86 6.70
CA ILE A 114 -5.38 -9.99 7.84
C ILE A 114 -6.57 -9.11 7.47
N HIS A 115 -7.71 -9.35 8.12
CA HIS A 115 -8.96 -8.61 7.96
C HIS A 115 -9.18 -7.68 9.15
N ILE A 116 -9.16 -6.39 8.90
CA ILE A 116 -9.35 -5.35 9.93
C ILE A 116 -10.65 -4.62 9.61
N GLU A 117 -11.63 -4.64 10.48
CA GLU A 117 -12.93 -3.99 10.27
C GLU A 117 -13.34 -3.16 11.48
N GLY A 118 -13.55 -1.86 11.29
CA GLY A 118 -13.93 -0.92 12.35
C GLY A 118 -12.88 -0.72 13.45
N ALA A 119 -11.68 -1.27 13.29
CA ALA A 119 -10.64 -1.30 14.30
C ALA A 119 -9.64 -0.14 14.15
N ASN A 120 -9.28 0.45 15.29
CA ASN A 120 -8.44 1.63 15.36
C ASN A 120 -7.25 1.41 16.29
N TYR A 121 -6.15 2.15 16.05
CA TYR A 121 -4.95 2.16 16.89
C TYR A 121 -4.26 0.79 16.98
N TRP A 122 -4.09 0.14 15.84
CA TRP A 122 -3.24 -1.02 15.67
C TRP A 122 -1.93 -0.64 15.00
N LYS A 123 -0.85 -1.34 15.39
CA LYS A 123 0.47 -1.22 14.80
C LYS A 123 0.94 -2.57 14.30
N PHE A 124 1.37 -2.64 13.04
CA PHE A 124 1.83 -3.87 12.39
C PHE A 124 3.25 -3.67 11.88
N TYR A 125 4.13 -4.61 12.19
CA TYR A 125 5.53 -4.49 11.77
C TYR A 125 6.08 -5.79 11.22
N LYS A 126 6.82 -5.70 10.09
CA LYS A 126 7.72 -6.76 9.59
C LYS A 126 7.04 -8.11 9.36
N LEU A 127 5.91 -8.12 8.70
CA LEU A 127 5.14 -9.31 8.34
C LEU A 127 5.16 -9.52 6.84
N THR A 128 5.35 -10.76 6.39
CA THR A 128 5.15 -11.17 5.01
C THR A 128 3.83 -11.91 4.89
N ILE A 129 2.97 -11.52 3.94
CA ILE A 129 1.61 -12.04 3.76
C ILE A 129 1.44 -12.47 2.30
N ILE A 130 1.11 -13.71 2.07
CA ILE A 130 1.09 -14.34 0.75
C ILE A 130 -0.17 -15.16 0.50
N ASN A 131 -0.46 -15.40 -0.78
CA ASN A 131 -1.45 -16.36 -1.27
C ASN A 131 -2.86 -16.21 -0.71
N GLY A 132 -3.21 -15.05 -0.19
CA GLY A 132 -4.55 -14.80 0.34
C GLY A 132 -5.53 -14.23 -0.68
N PRO A 133 -6.83 -14.19 -0.35
CA PRO A 133 -7.84 -13.52 -1.17
C PRO A 133 -7.62 -11.99 -1.27
N TYR A 134 -6.90 -11.43 -0.37
CA TYR A 134 -6.14 -10.16 -0.30
C TYR A 134 -5.03 -10.39 0.71
N GLY A 135 -3.94 -9.62 0.66
CA GLY A 135 -2.94 -9.69 1.73
C GLY A 135 -3.46 -9.06 3.02
N VAL A 136 -3.58 -7.74 3.06
CA VAL A 136 -4.22 -6.96 4.12
C VAL A 136 -5.49 -6.32 3.58
N TYR A 137 -6.58 -6.42 4.31
CA TYR A 137 -7.82 -5.71 4.03
C TYR A 137 -8.27 -4.92 5.26
N LEU A 138 -8.17 -3.60 5.16
CA LEU A 138 -8.61 -2.66 6.22
C LEU A 138 -9.90 -1.96 5.77
N ARG A 139 -10.98 -2.16 6.49
CA ARG A 139 -12.26 -1.51 6.25
C ARG A 139 -12.71 -0.70 7.45
N ASP A 140 -13.15 0.54 7.21
CA ASP A 140 -13.74 1.44 8.22
C ASP A 140 -12.88 1.61 9.50
N GLY A 141 -11.54 1.68 9.33
CA GLY A 141 -10.58 1.77 10.44
C GLY A 141 -9.67 2.98 10.33
N SER A 142 -9.28 3.55 11.47
CA SER A 142 -8.50 4.79 11.53
C SER A 142 -7.35 4.71 12.54
N ASN A 143 -6.34 5.59 12.37
CA ASN A 143 -5.18 5.68 13.24
C ASN A 143 -4.36 4.37 13.34
N ASN A 144 -4.35 3.56 12.28
CA ASN A 144 -3.56 2.35 12.21
C ASN A 144 -2.20 2.63 11.56
N TYR A 145 -1.20 1.89 11.95
CA TYR A 145 0.17 2.05 11.50
C TYR A 145 0.74 0.72 11.00
N PHE A 146 1.23 0.72 9.76
CA PHE A 146 1.83 -0.45 9.12
C PHE A 146 3.24 -0.10 8.66
N GLU A 147 4.25 -0.87 9.06
CA GLU A 147 5.62 -0.61 8.67
C GLU A 147 6.34 -1.89 8.28
N ARG A 148 7.02 -1.84 7.13
CA ARG A 148 7.78 -2.98 6.59
C ARG A 148 6.92 -4.23 6.42
N ILE A 149 5.72 -4.05 5.95
CA ILE A 149 4.84 -5.13 5.52
C ILE A 149 5.25 -5.53 4.10
N VAL A 150 5.26 -6.83 3.84
CA VAL A 150 5.45 -7.40 2.50
C VAL A 150 4.19 -8.19 2.14
N THR A 151 3.59 -7.87 0.99
CA THR A 151 2.43 -8.62 0.47
C THR A 151 2.74 -9.06 -0.95
N HIS A 152 2.63 -10.36 -1.25
CA HIS A 152 2.89 -10.81 -2.60
C HIS A 152 2.16 -12.11 -2.96
N ASP A 153 2.03 -12.32 -4.26
CA ASP A 153 1.37 -13.50 -4.82
C ASP A 153 -0.05 -13.73 -4.28
N ASN A 154 -0.74 -12.67 -3.78
CA ASN A 154 -2.12 -12.76 -3.35
C ASN A 154 -3.06 -12.85 -4.56
N TYR A 155 -4.27 -13.40 -4.36
CA TYR A 155 -5.29 -13.62 -5.39
C TYR A 155 -6.24 -12.43 -5.58
N GLU A 156 -5.89 -11.30 -5.01
CA GLU A 156 -6.45 -9.96 -5.14
C GLU A 156 -5.41 -8.94 -4.69
N THR A 157 -5.80 -7.66 -4.47
CA THR A 157 -4.90 -6.58 -4.05
C THR A 157 -4.03 -6.96 -2.84
N GLY A 158 -2.75 -6.64 -2.92
CA GLY A 158 -1.80 -6.95 -1.84
C GLY A 158 -2.13 -6.24 -0.53
N PHE A 159 -2.40 -4.93 -0.58
CA PHE A 159 -2.78 -4.12 0.58
C PHE A 159 -3.94 -3.20 0.21
N GLN A 160 -5.13 -3.47 0.74
CA GLN A 160 -6.33 -2.67 0.48
C GLN A 160 -6.87 -1.98 1.72
N MET A 161 -7.22 -0.71 1.56
CA MET A 161 -7.99 0.11 2.48
C MET A 161 -9.31 0.49 1.80
N GLN A 162 -10.45 0.45 2.51
CA GLN A 162 -11.76 0.73 1.95
C GLN A 162 -12.70 1.35 2.99
N GLY A 163 -13.60 2.24 2.56
CA GLY A 163 -14.64 2.83 3.42
C GLY A 163 -14.18 4.07 4.20
N THR A 164 -14.58 4.20 5.44
CA THR A 164 -14.26 5.36 6.30
C THR A 164 -12.88 5.21 6.94
N LEU A 165 -11.91 5.98 6.45
CA LEU A 165 -10.50 5.80 6.77
C LEU A 165 -9.84 7.13 7.13
N SER A 166 -9.25 7.27 8.31
CA SER A 166 -8.51 8.49 8.66
C SER A 166 -7.20 8.19 9.39
N ASN A 167 -6.18 8.97 9.10
CA ASN A 167 -4.88 8.93 9.79
C ASN A 167 -4.20 7.55 9.78
N ASN A 168 -4.46 6.72 8.77
CA ASN A 168 -3.73 5.48 8.60
C ASN A 168 -2.39 5.75 7.90
N GLN A 169 -1.35 5.08 8.34
CA GLN A 169 -0.02 5.22 7.78
C GLN A 169 0.51 3.87 7.32
N VAL A 170 0.89 3.78 6.06
CA VAL A 170 1.52 2.60 5.45
C VAL A 170 2.92 3.00 5.01
N ILE A 171 3.93 2.51 5.72
CA ILE A 171 5.32 2.94 5.60
C ILE A 171 6.19 1.76 5.16
N TYR A 172 6.96 1.96 4.08
CA TYR A 172 7.91 0.96 3.56
C TYR A 172 7.26 -0.38 3.18
N LEU A 173 6.06 -0.32 2.59
CA LEU A 173 5.37 -1.48 2.02
C LEU A 173 6.13 -2.01 0.80
N ASP A 174 6.29 -3.32 0.71
CA ASP A 174 6.62 -4.04 -0.53
C ASP A 174 5.39 -4.85 -0.95
N SER A 175 4.79 -4.52 -2.11
CA SER A 175 3.62 -5.24 -2.61
C SER A 175 3.77 -5.58 -4.08
N TYR A 176 3.78 -6.90 -4.38
CA TYR A 176 4.15 -7.34 -5.73
C TYR A 176 3.53 -8.67 -6.13
N ARG A 177 3.44 -8.86 -7.47
CA ARG A 177 2.95 -10.10 -8.09
C ARG A 177 1.58 -10.54 -7.59
N ASN A 178 0.75 -9.60 -7.17
CA ASN A 178 -0.64 -9.87 -6.85
C ASN A 178 -1.42 -10.10 -8.15
N ARG A 179 -2.37 -11.03 -8.11
CA ARG A 179 -3.09 -11.56 -9.29
C ARG A 179 -4.57 -11.66 -8.99
N ASP A 180 -5.40 -11.58 -10.00
CA ASP A 180 -6.86 -11.64 -9.84
C ASP A 180 -7.47 -12.67 -10.79
N PRO A 181 -7.52 -13.95 -10.41
CA PRO A 181 -8.13 -14.99 -11.24
C PRO A 181 -9.67 -14.87 -11.31
N ARG A 182 -10.30 -14.15 -10.39
CA ARG A 182 -11.75 -13.94 -10.35
C ARG A 182 -12.26 -13.04 -11.48
N LYS A 183 -11.45 -12.07 -11.89
CA LYS A 183 -11.81 -11.06 -12.86
C LYS A 183 -10.77 -10.88 -13.96
N ASN A 184 -10.02 -11.92 -14.27
CA ASN A 184 -9.00 -11.90 -15.32
C ASN A 184 -7.96 -10.77 -15.15
N GLY A 185 -7.64 -10.41 -13.91
CA GLY A 185 -6.63 -9.42 -13.60
C GLY A 185 -7.12 -7.98 -13.42
N GLU A 186 -8.43 -7.72 -13.37
CA GLU A 186 -9.00 -6.36 -13.30
C GLU A 186 -8.72 -5.62 -11.98
N SER A 187 -8.49 -6.33 -10.88
CA SER A 187 -8.62 -5.71 -9.54
C SER A 187 -7.39 -5.86 -8.63
N ALA A 188 -6.39 -6.65 -8.96
CA ALA A 188 -5.29 -6.91 -8.04
C ALA A 188 -4.14 -5.90 -8.16
N ASP A 189 -4.25 -4.86 -7.34
CA ASP A 189 -3.25 -3.81 -7.21
C ASP A 189 -2.13 -4.17 -6.22
N GLY A 190 -1.05 -3.38 -6.24
CA GLY A 190 -0.07 -3.41 -5.15
C GLY A 190 -0.65 -2.81 -3.87
N PHE A 191 -1.12 -1.57 -3.96
CA PHE A 191 -1.79 -0.83 -2.89
C PHE A 191 -3.08 -0.19 -3.40
N ALA A 192 -4.14 -0.31 -2.63
CA ALA A 192 -5.39 0.36 -2.92
C ALA A 192 -5.95 1.11 -1.71
N CYS A 193 -6.56 2.27 -1.97
CA CYS A 193 -7.39 3.00 -1.00
C CYS A 193 -8.66 3.42 -1.75
N LYS A 194 -9.72 2.63 -1.62
CA LYS A 194 -10.88 2.67 -2.52
C LYS A 194 -12.20 2.92 -1.79
N GLU A 195 -13.21 3.38 -2.57
CA GLU A 195 -14.63 3.37 -2.19
C GLU A 195 -14.88 3.95 -0.80
N GLY A 196 -14.53 5.22 -0.61
CA GLY A 196 -14.72 5.80 0.71
C GLY A 196 -14.20 7.21 0.87
N SER A 197 -13.91 7.57 2.12
CA SER A 197 -13.42 8.90 2.47
C SER A 197 -12.69 8.91 3.82
N GLY A 198 -12.02 10.01 4.10
CA GLY A 198 -11.32 10.28 5.35
C GLY A 198 -9.90 10.81 5.11
N THR A 199 -9.48 11.73 5.94
CA THR A 199 -8.24 12.50 5.75
C THR A 199 -7.07 11.95 6.55
N GLY A 200 -5.85 12.37 6.20
CA GLY A 200 -4.64 12.03 6.94
C GLY A 200 -4.05 10.65 6.61
N ASN A 201 -4.55 9.97 5.57
CA ASN A 201 -3.98 8.70 5.12
C ASN A 201 -2.68 8.92 4.34
N ILE A 202 -1.65 8.14 4.65
CA ILE A 202 -0.30 8.29 4.12
C ILE A 202 0.23 6.94 3.61
N LEU A 203 0.75 6.94 2.38
CA LEU A 203 1.61 5.89 1.85
C LEU A 203 3.02 6.48 1.65
N LYS A 204 4.02 5.90 2.32
CA LYS A 204 5.40 6.40 2.24
C LYS A 204 6.42 5.29 2.00
N GLY A 205 7.32 5.52 1.05
CA GLY A 205 8.46 4.65 0.80
C GLY A 205 8.09 3.26 0.31
N ALA A 206 6.92 3.11 -0.31
CA ALA A 206 6.45 1.83 -0.84
C ALA A 206 7.17 1.45 -2.15
N ARG A 207 7.24 0.15 -2.40
CA ARG A 207 7.57 -0.43 -3.71
C ARG A 207 6.41 -1.31 -4.15
N LEU A 208 5.87 -1.02 -5.33
CA LEU A 208 4.64 -1.63 -5.87
C LEU A 208 4.96 -2.15 -7.27
N TRP A 209 5.14 -3.48 -7.44
CA TRP A 209 5.65 -3.95 -8.71
C TRP A 209 5.10 -5.29 -9.18
N GLU A 210 5.06 -5.42 -10.49
CA GLU A 210 4.67 -6.65 -11.16
C GLU A 210 3.27 -7.16 -10.77
N ASN A 211 2.39 -6.28 -10.28
CA ASN A 211 0.99 -6.60 -10.03
C ASN A 211 0.24 -6.73 -11.36
N VAL A 212 -0.82 -7.51 -11.36
CA VAL A 212 -1.56 -7.81 -12.59
C VAL A 212 -2.34 -6.60 -13.10
N ASP A 213 -2.83 -5.75 -12.19
CA ASP A 213 -3.51 -4.52 -12.49
C ASP A 213 -2.60 -3.31 -12.21
N ASP A 214 -2.96 -2.40 -11.37
CA ASP A 214 -2.21 -1.19 -11.10
C ASP A 214 -1.16 -1.35 -9.98
N GLY A 215 -0.17 -0.48 -9.94
CA GLY A 215 0.71 -0.40 -8.78
C GLY A 215 -0.02 0.18 -7.58
N LEU A 216 -0.74 1.28 -7.79
CA LEU A 216 -1.55 1.98 -6.80
C LEU A 216 -2.89 2.39 -7.41
N ASP A 217 -4.01 2.15 -6.68
CA ASP A 217 -5.33 2.58 -7.10
C ASP A 217 -6.12 3.27 -5.97
N LEU A 218 -6.69 4.46 -6.27
CA LEU A 218 -7.52 5.25 -5.36
C LEU A 218 -8.98 5.36 -5.87
N TRP A 219 -9.48 4.33 -6.55
CA TRP A 219 -10.84 4.29 -7.12
C TRP A 219 -11.91 4.69 -6.10
N GLU A 220 -12.70 5.73 -6.45
CA GLU A 220 -13.82 6.25 -5.63
C GLU A 220 -13.43 6.70 -4.21
N PHE A 221 -12.16 6.99 -3.94
CA PHE A 221 -11.78 7.55 -2.66
C PHE A 221 -11.84 9.09 -2.68
N LYS A 222 -12.77 9.64 -1.91
CA LYS A 222 -13.24 11.04 -1.98
C LYS A 222 -12.47 12.01 -1.08
N SER A 223 -11.29 11.63 -0.59
CA SER A 223 -10.49 12.46 0.33
C SER A 223 -9.00 12.43 -0.01
N PRO A 224 -8.23 13.44 0.40
CA PRO A 224 -6.80 13.47 0.12
C PRO A 224 -6.05 12.28 0.69
N VAL A 225 -5.24 11.62 -0.14
CA VAL A 225 -4.21 10.67 0.25
C VAL A 225 -2.85 11.29 -0.05
N THR A 226 -1.93 11.22 0.91
CA THR A 226 -0.55 11.66 0.72
C THR A 226 0.33 10.48 0.33
N ILE A 227 0.95 10.56 -0.83
CA ILE A 227 1.83 9.54 -1.39
C ILE A 227 3.22 10.15 -1.53
N MET A 228 4.21 9.54 -0.90
CA MET A 228 5.57 10.07 -0.96
C MET A 228 6.61 8.95 -1.02
N ASP A 229 7.73 9.24 -1.67
CA ASP A 229 8.88 8.35 -1.71
C ASP A 229 8.51 6.93 -2.22
N THR A 230 7.55 6.82 -3.13
CA THR A 230 6.97 5.53 -3.57
C THR A 230 7.41 5.20 -4.99
N ILE A 231 7.78 3.96 -5.23
CA ILE A 231 8.19 3.46 -6.56
C ILE A 231 7.18 2.43 -7.04
N SER A 232 6.70 2.58 -8.29
CA SER A 232 5.75 1.67 -8.93
C SER A 232 6.25 1.27 -10.32
N TRP A 233 6.38 -0.06 -10.59
CA TRP A 233 6.89 -0.50 -11.88
C TRP A 233 6.41 -1.88 -12.32
N GLY A 234 6.40 -2.08 -13.65
CA GLY A 234 6.16 -3.37 -14.28
C GLY A 234 4.76 -3.94 -14.03
N ASN A 235 3.78 -3.09 -13.68
CA ASN A 235 2.40 -3.47 -13.45
C ASN A 235 1.64 -3.60 -14.77
N GLY A 236 0.56 -4.38 -14.80
CA GLY A 236 -0.33 -4.57 -15.95
C GLY A 236 0.11 -5.67 -16.92
N VAL A 237 1.14 -6.44 -16.61
CA VAL A 237 1.59 -7.54 -17.47
C VAL A 237 0.84 -8.82 -17.12
N ASN A 238 0.21 -9.44 -18.13
CA ASN A 238 -0.47 -10.74 -17.97
C ASN A 238 0.54 -11.88 -17.77
N ARG A 239 1.13 -11.99 -16.58
CA ARG A 239 2.11 -13.02 -16.22
C ARG A 239 1.48 -14.38 -15.97
N TRP A 240 0.19 -14.40 -15.70
CA TRP A 240 -0.55 -15.62 -15.31
C TRP A 240 -1.35 -16.22 -16.46
N GLY A 241 -1.32 -15.60 -17.66
CA GLY A 241 -1.94 -16.13 -18.86
C GLY A 241 -3.47 -16.09 -18.82
N PHE A 242 -4.08 -15.10 -18.23
CA PHE A 242 -5.54 -14.91 -18.26
C PHE A 242 -6.01 -14.69 -19.70
N THR A 243 -7.06 -15.43 -20.12
CA THR A 243 -7.53 -15.45 -21.51
C THR A 243 -8.11 -14.10 -21.93
N ASP A 244 -8.98 -13.52 -21.12
CA ASP A 244 -9.64 -12.23 -21.37
C ASP A 244 -9.09 -11.17 -20.40
N PHE A 245 -7.80 -10.93 -20.50
CA PHE A 245 -7.07 -10.07 -19.58
C PHE A 245 -7.66 -8.65 -19.49
N GLN A 246 -7.89 -8.17 -18.25
CA GLN A 246 -8.57 -6.91 -17.96
C GLN A 246 -7.72 -5.90 -17.16
N GLY A 247 -6.47 -6.24 -16.82
CA GLY A 247 -5.62 -5.35 -16.03
C GLY A 247 -5.29 -4.03 -16.76
N ASP A 248 -5.40 -2.91 -16.06
CA ASP A 248 -5.13 -1.55 -16.57
C ASP A 248 -3.63 -1.26 -16.73
N GLY A 249 -2.83 -1.57 -15.71
CA GLY A 249 -1.39 -1.46 -15.74
C GLY A 249 -0.83 -0.06 -15.56
N ASN A 250 -1.48 0.80 -14.79
CA ASN A 250 -0.93 2.10 -14.44
C ASN A 250 0.08 2.00 -13.28
N GLY A 251 1.01 2.94 -13.21
CA GLY A 251 1.86 3.07 -12.02
C GLY A 251 1.06 3.59 -10.83
N PHE A 252 0.38 4.72 -11.03
CA PHE A 252 -0.45 5.39 -10.04
C PHE A 252 -1.78 5.82 -10.69
N LYS A 253 -2.84 5.11 -10.37
CA LYS A 253 -4.23 5.44 -10.71
C LYS A 253 -4.85 6.16 -9.52
N LEU A 254 -5.05 7.45 -9.66
CA LEU A 254 -5.35 8.35 -8.53
C LEU A 254 -6.83 8.68 -8.45
N GLY A 255 -7.69 7.69 -8.61
CA GLY A 255 -9.12 7.86 -8.48
C GLY A 255 -9.92 7.34 -9.67
N GLY A 256 -11.01 8.01 -9.99
CA GLY A 256 -12.02 7.57 -10.92
C GLY A 256 -13.17 6.88 -10.23
N GLY A 257 -14.12 6.37 -10.98
CA GLY A 257 -15.29 5.70 -10.48
C GLY A 257 -16.53 6.03 -11.30
N ASP A 258 -17.66 5.52 -10.84
CA ASP A 258 -18.96 5.85 -11.41
C ASP A 258 -19.32 7.32 -11.13
N ALA A 259 -19.96 8.00 -12.08
CA ALA A 259 -20.20 9.43 -12.01
C ALA A 259 -20.96 9.90 -10.75
N ALA A 260 -21.78 9.00 -10.16
CA ALA A 260 -22.49 9.28 -8.92
C ALA A 260 -21.61 9.18 -7.66
N ASP A 261 -20.52 8.43 -7.73
CA ASP A 261 -19.67 8.10 -6.59
C ASP A 261 -18.32 8.84 -6.59
N VAL A 262 -17.95 9.46 -7.71
CA VAL A 262 -16.74 10.27 -7.82
C VAL A 262 -16.91 11.60 -7.10
N GLY A 263 -16.27 11.75 -5.94
CA GLY A 263 -16.18 13.03 -5.21
C GLY A 263 -14.89 13.76 -5.54
N SER A 264 -14.81 15.04 -5.17
CA SER A 264 -13.56 15.80 -5.31
C SER A 264 -12.51 15.32 -4.31
N ALA A 265 -11.33 14.96 -4.80
CA ALA A 265 -10.16 14.65 -3.98
C ALA A 265 -9.00 15.62 -4.29
N ASN A 266 -8.08 15.79 -3.34
CA ASN A 266 -6.91 16.66 -3.49
C ASN A 266 -5.67 15.89 -3.07
N HIS A 267 -5.34 14.85 -3.86
CA HIS A 267 -4.19 13.99 -3.56
C HIS A 267 -2.86 14.74 -3.67
N VAL A 268 -1.89 14.35 -2.83
CA VAL A 268 -0.55 14.91 -2.81
C VAL A 268 0.46 13.81 -3.14
N ILE A 269 1.16 13.95 -4.26
CA ILE A 269 2.13 12.99 -4.75
C ILE A 269 3.49 13.66 -4.84
N THR A 270 4.43 13.19 -4.01
CA THR A 270 5.75 13.81 -3.92
C THR A 270 6.85 12.77 -4.01
N ASN A 271 7.92 13.10 -4.73
CA ASN A 271 9.16 12.31 -4.80
C ASN A 271 8.90 10.82 -5.12
N SER A 272 7.98 10.54 -6.04
CA SER A 272 7.57 9.19 -6.41
C SER A 272 7.95 8.86 -7.86
N ILE A 273 8.17 7.58 -8.15
CA ILE A 273 8.66 7.09 -9.44
C ILE A 273 7.67 6.08 -10.01
N ALA A 274 7.24 6.30 -11.26
CA ALA A 274 6.49 5.33 -12.06
C ALA A 274 7.32 4.94 -13.29
N PHE A 275 7.68 3.66 -13.45
CA PHE A 275 8.45 3.27 -14.60
C PHE A 275 8.12 1.86 -15.12
N ASN A 276 8.27 1.66 -16.43
CA ASN A 276 8.02 0.36 -17.08
C ASN A 276 6.62 -0.24 -16.78
N ASN A 277 5.62 0.57 -16.48
CA ASN A 277 4.24 0.11 -16.37
C ASN A 277 3.62 -0.01 -17.76
N VAL A 278 2.65 -0.91 -17.93
CA VAL A 278 2.05 -1.18 -19.26
C VAL A 278 1.25 0.01 -19.77
N ALA A 279 0.59 0.75 -18.89
CA ALA A 279 -0.17 1.94 -19.25
C ALA A 279 0.54 3.24 -18.80
N LYS A 280 -0.14 4.09 -18.03
CA LYS A 280 0.34 5.44 -17.67
C LYS A 280 1.23 5.42 -16.43
N GLY A 281 2.11 6.41 -16.30
CA GLY A 281 2.87 6.60 -15.07
C GLY A 281 1.97 7.06 -13.93
N PHE A 282 1.35 8.22 -14.10
CA PHE A 282 0.42 8.84 -13.16
C PHE A 282 -0.83 9.30 -13.91
N THR A 283 -2.03 8.93 -13.43
CA THR A 283 -3.29 9.37 -14.01
C THR A 283 -4.29 9.77 -12.93
N ASP A 284 -5.03 10.86 -13.14
CA ASP A 284 -6.16 11.22 -12.28
C ASP A 284 -7.38 10.32 -12.51
N ASN A 285 -7.38 9.55 -13.57
CA ASN A 285 -8.44 8.63 -13.95
C ASN A 285 -9.85 9.24 -13.86
N LYS A 286 -10.02 10.50 -14.28
CA LYS A 286 -11.26 11.31 -14.21
C LYS A 286 -11.69 11.71 -12.78
N GLN A 287 -10.87 11.51 -11.77
CA GLN A 287 -11.15 12.01 -10.42
C GLN A 287 -11.15 13.54 -10.41
N PRO A 288 -12.20 14.22 -9.95
CA PRO A 288 -12.16 15.67 -9.80
C PRO A 288 -11.33 16.10 -8.60
N GLY A 289 -10.84 17.34 -8.62
CA GLY A 289 -10.06 17.92 -7.52
C GLY A 289 -8.90 18.76 -8.00
N ASN A 290 -7.96 19.02 -7.08
CA ASN A 290 -6.74 19.78 -7.31
C ASN A 290 -5.56 19.00 -6.76
N PHE A 291 -4.97 18.13 -7.59
CA PHE A 291 -3.85 17.29 -7.16
C PHE A 291 -2.53 18.08 -7.19
N GLN A 292 -1.61 17.68 -6.32
CA GLN A 292 -0.29 18.26 -6.22
C GLN A 292 0.75 17.20 -6.61
N PHE A 293 1.44 17.40 -7.73
CA PHE A 293 2.55 16.55 -8.16
C PHE A 293 3.87 17.32 -8.05
N THR A 294 4.72 16.93 -7.11
CA THR A 294 5.98 17.62 -6.88
C THR A 294 7.16 16.66 -6.94
N ARG A 295 8.12 16.92 -7.85
CA ARG A 295 9.35 16.12 -7.96
C ARG A 295 9.10 14.62 -8.16
N ASN A 296 8.17 14.26 -9.03
CA ASN A 296 7.95 12.87 -9.42
C ASN A 296 8.66 12.56 -10.75
N THR A 297 8.93 11.29 -11.01
CA THR A 297 9.53 10.84 -12.26
C THR A 297 8.68 9.75 -12.90
N ALA A 298 8.28 9.94 -14.16
CA ALA A 298 7.63 8.94 -15.00
C ALA A 298 8.60 8.56 -16.12
N TYR A 299 9.03 7.29 -16.18
CA TYR A 299 10.01 6.82 -17.13
C TYR A 299 9.58 5.55 -17.82
N ASN A 300 9.63 5.55 -19.17
CA ASN A 300 9.42 4.34 -20.00
C ASN A 300 8.12 3.57 -19.70
N ASN A 301 7.02 4.27 -19.39
CA ASN A 301 5.69 3.66 -19.30
C ASN A 301 5.09 3.50 -20.71
N GLY A 302 4.23 2.52 -20.89
CA GLY A 302 3.64 2.18 -22.19
C GLY A 302 2.70 3.26 -22.77
N ALA A 303 2.12 4.11 -21.90
CA ALA A 303 1.39 5.31 -22.28
C ALA A 303 2.06 6.56 -21.69
N VAL A 304 1.37 7.70 -21.62
CA VAL A 304 1.95 8.97 -21.13
C VAL A 304 2.41 8.89 -19.67
N GLY A 305 3.46 9.64 -19.37
CA GLY A 305 4.02 9.69 -18.02
C GLY A 305 3.07 10.35 -17.01
N PHE A 306 2.45 11.46 -17.38
CA PHE A 306 1.46 12.17 -16.57
C PHE A 306 0.21 12.45 -17.39
N GLN A 307 -0.95 12.09 -16.83
CA GLN A 307 -2.25 12.39 -17.40
C GLN A 307 -3.14 13.09 -16.36
N THR A 308 -3.73 14.22 -16.73
CA THR A 308 -4.86 14.82 -16.03
C THR A 308 -6.04 14.97 -17.01
N ILE A 309 -7.19 14.41 -16.66
CA ILE A 309 -8.40 14.41 -17.47
C ILE A 309 -9.39 15.43 -16.90
N THR A 310 -9.51 15.48 -15.58
CA THR A 310 -10.54 16.27 -14.88
C THR A 310 -9.93 17.20 -13.84
N THR A 311 -8.81 16.80 -13.19
CA THR A 311 -8.19 17.63 -12.14
C THR A 311 -7.49 18.85 -12.72
N LYS A 312 -7.71 20.01 -12.09
CA LYS A 312 -6.90 21.21 -12.33
C LYS A 312 -5.64 21.18 -11.44
N SER A 313 -4.82 20.19 -11.67
CA SER A 313 -3.67 19.86 -10.86
C SER A 313 -2.54 20.89 -10.96
N THR A 314 -1.66 20.87 -9.96
CA THR A 314 -0.38 21.60 -9.98
C THR A 314 0.76 20.60 -10.14
N LEU A 315 1.54 20.72 -11.22
CA LEU A 315 2.71 19.90 -11.50
C LEU A 315 3.98 20.76 -11.42
N LYS A 316 4.87 20.44 -10.47
CA LYS A 316 6.08 21.21 -10.24
C LYS A 316 7.31 20.31 -10.19
N SER A 317 8.33 20.64 -10.97
CA SER A 317 9.64 19.98 -10.98
C SER A 317 9.57 18.47 -11.20
N ASN A 318 8.64 17.97 -12.03
CA ASN A 318 8.52 16.57 -12.38
C ASN A 318 9.30 16.22 -13.65
N ILE A 319 9.66 14.95 -13.81
CA ILE A 319 10.25 14.41 -15.03
C ILE A 319 9.28 13.42 -15.68
N ALA A 320 9.07 13.59 -16.99
CA ALA A 320 8.49 12.57 -17.85
C ALA A 320 9.49 12.31 -19.01
N ALA A 321 9.91 11.06 -19.19
CA ALA A 321 10.92 10.70 -20.16
C ALA A 321 10.65 9.33 -20.78
N ALA A 322 10.83 9.21 -22.10
CA ALA A 322 10.72 7.97 -22.86
C ALA A 322 9.39 7.20 -22.70
N ASN A 323 8.31 7.87 -22.24
CA ASN A 323 6.99 7.25 -22.14
C ASN A 323 6.36 7.11 -23.56
N SER A 324 5.35 6.25 -23.71
CA SER A 324 4.70 5.95 -25.00
C SER A 324 5.68 5.54 -26.10
N ALA A 325 6.77 4.86 -25.72
CA ALA A 325 7.85 4.46 -26.63
C ALA A 325 8.41 5.60 -27.50
N THR A 326 8.37 6.86 -27.02
CA THR A 326 8.86 8.03 -27.74
C THR A 326 9.55 9.03 -26.81
N THR A 327 10.44 9.84 -27.37
CA THR A 327 11.03 11.01 -26.67
C THR A 327 10.32 12.31 -26.99
N ALA A 328 9.34 12.29 -27.91
CA ALA A 328 8.54 13.47 -28.24
C ALA A 328 7.71 13.92 -27.02
N LYS A 329 7.61 15.22 -26.80
CA LYS A 329 6.87 15.80 -25.66
C LYS A 329 5.41 15.38 -25.63
N SER A 330 4.76 15.21 -26.78
CA SER A 330 3.39 14.77 -26.91
C SER A 330 3.14 13.35 -26.33
N GLY A 331 4.17 12.51 -26.27
CA GLY A 331 4.11 11.19 -25.63
C GLY A 331 4.40 11.21 -24.13
N GLN A 332 4.81 12.36 -23.57
CA GLN A 332 5.20 12.42 -22.17
C GLN A 332 4.04 12.83 -21.26
N THR A 333 3.13 13.69 -21.72
CA THR A 333 2.04 14.21 -20.91
C THR A 333 0.75 14.39 -21.71
N SER A 334 -0.40 14.28 -21.01
CA SER A 334 -1.73 14.64 -21.49
C SER A 334 -2.44 15.40 -20.39
N LEU A 335 -2.37 16.74 -20.42
CA LEU A 335 -2.82 17.60 -19.33
C LEU A 335 -4.05 18.41 -19.74
N VAL A 336 -5.11 18.36 -18.93
CA VAL A 336 -6.34 19.13 -19.14
C VAL A 336 -6.07 20.65 -19.01
N SER A 337 -6.82 21.46 -19.73
CA SER A 337 -6.76 22.92 -19.64
C SER A 337 -7.03 23.41 -18.21
N GLY A 338 -6.22 24.35 -17.73
CA GLY A 338 -6.26 24.88 -16.37
C GLY A 338 -5.32 24.15 -15.39
N THR A 339 -4.62 23.11 -15.82
CA THR A 339 -3.52 22.52 -15.09
C THR A 339 -2.35 23.51 -15.00
N THR A 340 -1.78 23.71 -13.81
CA THR A 340 -0.60 24.53 -13.59
C THR A 340 0.66 23.68 -13.76
N SER A 341 1.56 24.09 -14.66
CA SER A 341 2.81 23.37 -14.97
C SER A 341 3.99 24.31 -14.80
N SER A 342 5.00 23.95 -14.00
CA SER A 342 6.17 24.78 -13.79
C SER A 342 7.44 23.99 -13.46
N GLY A 343 8.52 24.26 -14.22
CA GLY A 343 9.83 23.66 -14.01
C GLY A 343 9.87 22.16 -14.22
N ASN A 344 8.93 21.61 -14.99
CA ASN A 344 8.91 20.20 -15.34
C ASN A 344 9.75 19.93 -16.60
N SER A 345 10.15 18.70 -16.84
CA SER A 345 10.96 18.31 -17.99
C SER A 345 10.33 18.67 -19.34
N TRP A 346 9.02 18.76 -19.43
CA TRP A 346 8.27 19.11 -20.65
C TRP A 346 8.03 20.62 -20.79
N ASP A 347 8.27 21.42 -19.77
CA ASP A 347 8.12 22.90 -19.83
C ASP A 347 9.32 23.55 -20.56
N GLY A 348 10.50 22.94 -20.48
CA GLY A 348 11.73 23.38 -21.15
C GLY A 348 11.84 22.94 -22.61
N SER A 349 12.96 23.23 -23.26
CA SER A 349 13.28 22.83 -24.64
C SER A 349 13.98 21.48 -24.73
N ALA A 350 14.59 20.98 -23.65
CA ALA A 350 15.37 19.75 -23.63
C ALA A 350 14.50 18.52 -23.88
N THR A 351 15.06 17.57 -24.62
CA THR A 351 14.51 16.23 -24.79
C THR A 351 15.08 15.29 -23.75
N TRP A 352 14.22 14.62 -23.01
CA TRP A 352 14.60 13.68 -21.96
C TRP A 352 14.52 12.24 -22.45
N SER A 353 15.59 11.47 -22.23
CA SER A 353 15.74 10.08 -22.65
C SER A 353 16.50 9.29 -21.59
N ALA A 354 16.82 8.02 -21.84
CA ALA A 354 17.64 7.22 -20.92
C ALA A 354 19.00 7.87 -20.62
N SER A 355 19.63 8.52 -21.60
CA SER A 355 20.92 9.20 -21.44
C SER A 355 20.86 10.46 -20.56
N SER A 356 19.67 10.96 -20.26
CA SER A 356 19.48 12.08 -19.34
C SER A 356 19.64 11.68 -17.86
N PHE A 357 19.73 10.39 -17.57
CA PHE A 357 19.85 9.85 -16.21
C PHE A 357 21.20 9.20 -15.96
N LYS A 358 21.68 9.26 -14.72
CA LYS A 358 22.90 8.58 -14.28
C LYS A 358 22.80 7.07 -14.39
N SER A 359 21.60 6.51 -14.15
CA SER A 359 21.28 5.10 -14.34
C SER A 359 19.78 4.91 -14.55
N VAL A 360 19.44 3.95 -15.42
CA VAL A 360 18.07 3.41 -15.59
C VAL A 360 17.99 1.94 -15.17
N ASP A 361 19.03 1.43 -14.51
CA ASP A 361 19.10 0.04 -14.06
C ASP A 361 18.17 -0.20 -12.86
N VAL A 362 17.12 -0.97 -13.10
CA VAL A 362 16.10 -1.31 -12.11
C VAL A 362 16.65 -2.14 -10.93
N SER A 363 17.77 -2.82 -11.10
CA SER A 363 18.40 -3.59 -10.01
C SER A 363 18.75 -2.70 -8.81
N LEU A 364 18.99 -1.42 -9.04
CA LEU A 364 19.31 -0.43 -8.00
C LEU A 364 18.15 -0.15 -7.04
N VAL A 365 16.90 -0.52 -7.37
CA VAL A 365 15.73 -0.31 -6.51
C VAL A 365 15.05 -1.62 -6.08
N LYS A 366 15.44 -2.76 -6.67
CA LYS A 366 14.91 -4.09 -6.34
C LYS A 366 15.57 -4.75 -5.12
N GLY A 367 16.77 -4.33 -4.73
CA GLY A 367 17.55 -4.94 -3.67
C GLY A 367 16.89 -4.88 -2.29
N ALA A 368 17.54 -5.50 -1.30
CA ALA A 368 17.11 -5.45 0.09
C ALA A 368 17.02 -3.99 0.58
N ARG A 369 16.04 -3.72 1.42
CA ARG A 369 15.92 -2.43 2.11
C ARG A 369 17.05 -2.25 3.14
N GLN A 370 17.32 -1.00 3.51
CA GLN A 370 18.14 -0.70 4.67
C GLN A 370 17.48 -1.22 5.96
N ALA A 371 18.25 -1.39 7.03
CA ALA A 371 17.72 -1.86 8.32
C ALA A 371 16.57 -1.00 8.89
N ASN A 372 16.54 0.30 8.54
CA ASN A 372 15.46 1.21 8.91
C ASN A 372 14.22 1.13 7.98
N GLY A 373 14.20 0.22 7.01
CA GLY A 373 13.12 0.04 6.05
C GLY A 373 13.21 0.92 4.81
N LYS A 374 14.11 1.88 4.74
CA LYS A 374 14.25 2.77 3.56
C LYS A 374 14.80 1.99 2.35
N ILE A 375 14.46 2.46 1.15
CA ILE A 375 15.09 2.01 -0.08
C ILE A 375 16.54 2.49 -0.06
N VAL A 376 17.47 1.67 -0.56
CA VAL A 376 18.88 2.06 -0.64
C VAL A 376 19.04 3.22 -1.62
N ALA A 377 19.69 4.29 -1.19
CA ALA A 377 19.98 5.43 -2.04
C ALA A 377 20.85 5.00 -3.23
N SER A 378 20.48 5.45 -4.42
CA SER A 378 21.16 5.06 -5.67
C SER A 378 21.14 6.18 -6.71
N ASN A 379 21.79 5.93 -7.85
CA ASN A 379 21.75 6.81 -9.01
C ASN A 379 20.54 6.55 -9.94
N PHE A 380 19.59 5.72 -9.54
CA PHE A 380 18.43 5.36 -10.37
C PHE A 380 17.58 6.59 -10.68
N LEU A 381 17.42 6.88 -11.97
CA LEU A 381 16.68 8.00 -12.55
C LEU A 381 17.07 9.39 -11.97
N ILE A 382 18.32 9.54 -11.52
CA ILE A 382 18.89 10.83 -11.13
C ILE A 382 19.42 11.54 -12.37
N PRO A 383 19.03 12.81 -12.63
CA PRO A 383 19.52 13.56 -13.77
C PRO A 383 21.06 13.67 -13.83
N THR A 384 21.63 13.50 -15.02
CA THR A 384 23.08 13.73 -15.25
C THR A 384 23.44 15.21 -15.13
N SER A 385 22.50 16.11 -15.42
CA SER A 385 22.69 17.57 -15.32
C SER A 385 22.90 18.07 -13.87
N GLY A 386 22.51 17.27 -12.87
CA GLY A 386 22.51 17.70 -11.47
C GLY A 386 21.36 18.63 -11.10
N GLU A 387 20.43 18.90 -12.00
CA GLU A 387 19.24 19.69 -11.72
C GLU A 387 18.39 19.09 -10.60
N ALA A 388 17.82 19.94 -9.77
CA ALA A 388 16.92 19.55 -8.68
C ALA A 388 15.49 19.31 -9.21
N ILE A 389 15.33 18.42 -10.17
CA ILE A 389 14.07 18.04 -10.84
C ILE A 389 13.86 16.54 -10.75
N GLY A 390 12.60 16.10 -10.75
CA GLY A 390 12.24 14.69 -10.63
C GLY A 390 12.44 14.11 -9.23
N ALA A 391 12.15 12.85 -9.09
CA ALA A 391 12.30 12.11 -7.85
C ALA A 391 13.78 11.76 -7.58
N THR A 392 14.08 11.56 -6.31
CA THR A 392 15.40 11.07 -5.86
C THR A 392 15.23 9.83 -5.00
N THR A 393 16.17 8.91 -5.07
CA THR A 393 16.23 7.75 -4.18
C THR A 393 16.95 8.04 -2.86
N THR A 394 17.42 9.27 -2.64
CA THR A 394 17.91 9.74 -1.35
C THR A 394 16.72 10.21 -0.50
N TRP A 395 16.07 9.28 0.12
CA TRP A 395 14.85 9.51 0.93
C TRP A 395 15.19 10.17 2.27
N SER A 396 14.46 11.20 2.63
CA SER A 396 14.62 11.89 3.93
C SER A 396 14.00 11.08 5.07
#